data_723731d39d5f903fe0299068ff0add0f
#
_entry.id   723731d39d5f903fe0299068ff0add0f
#
_cell.length_a   1.000
_cell.length_b   1.000
_cell.length_c   1.000
_cell.angle_alpha   90.00
_cell.angle_beta   90.00
_cell.angle_gamma   90.00
#
_symmetry.space_group_name_H-M   'P 1'
#
loop_
_entity.id
_entity.type
_entity.pdbx_description
1 polymer ?
#
loop_
_entity_poly.entity_id
_entity_poly.type
_entity_poly.pdbx_seq_one_letter_code
_entity_poly.pdbx_strand_id
1 'polypeptide(L)'
;GCGGSIAELVDIEIEDGELCPRYTARMVKNVKIAPSPKWMRERLRNSGVRPINNIVDITNYVMLEYGQPMHAFDFSCVDGGRIVVRTAREGEVIQTLDGNDRKLTPNMLCICDEHKPVCVAGVMGGANSEIVGDTAMVLFESANFNGVSVRRTASALGMRTDASSRYEKGLDMMNTIKAVERACELVEMLGCGEVVDGVMDVVAKEKAPTCIKLEPEKINALLGTDLEEDLMREILVSLGFILNGDDIYVPSWRGDVEHYSDIAEEVARFYGYNKIPCTLMRGETTRGGFSEQQRFDRAIGGAVRALGYDEIITYSFISPTYYDKIRMPKDSPLRNSLKILNPLGEDTSIMRTTILPSMLEIVARNLSYRNKSARLYELGKIYLPREDGLADEPKYLSLG
;
A
#
# COMPACT_ATOMS: atom_id res chain seq x y z
N GLY A 1 3.15 -6.29 41.02
CA GLY A 1 3.39 -7.47 40.20
C GLY A 1 2.59 -8.66 40.70
N CYS A 2 1.71 -9.14 39.89
CA CYS A 2 0.91 -10.34 40.21
C CYS A 2 1.68 -11.57 39.75
N GLY A 3 2.24 -12.31 40.67
CA GLY A 3 3.03 -13.54 40.58
C GLY A 3 3.08 -14.32 39.28
N GLY A 4 4.26 -14.49 38.72
CA GLY A 4 4.62 -15.21 37.51
C GLY A 4 5.15 -14.28 36.42
N SER A 5 6.17 -14.71 35.70
CA SER A 5 6.72 -14.00 34.54
C SER A 5 6.02 -14.44 33.26
N ILE A 6 5.87 -13.55 32.30
CA ILE A 6 5.35 -13.92 30.97
C ILE A 6 6.16 -15.06 30.33
N ALA A 7 7.47 -15.12 30.59
CA ALA A 7 8.36 -16.18 30.10
C ALA A 7 8.02 -17.59 30.63
N GLU A 8 7.26 -17.70 31.71
CA GLU A 8 6.77 -18.97 32.23
C GLU A 8 5.45 -19.40 31.58
N LEU A 9 4.78 -18.50 30.87
CA LEU A 9 3.43 -18.69 30.34
C LEU A 9 3.41 -18.88 28.81
N VAL A 10 4.33 -18.24 28.09
CA VAL A 10 4.37 -18.28 26.63
C VAL A 10 5.79 -18.46 26.13
N ASP A 11 5.96 -19.31 25.13
CA ASP A 11 7.18 -19.46 24.33
C ASP A 11 6.95 -18.84 22.95
N ILE A 12 7.93 -18.08 22.43
CA ILE A 12 7.82 -17.39 21.14
C ILE A 12 9.03 -17.75 20.29
N GLU A 13 8.75 -18.31 19.11
CA GLU A 13 9.74 -18.67 18.10
C GLU A 13 9.48 -17.93 16.79
N ILE A 14 10.55 -17.43 16.17
CA ILE A 14 10.52 -16.86 14.82
C ILE A 14 11.34 -17.80 13.91
N GLU A 15 10.68 -18.47 12.97
CA GLU A 15 11.36 -19.35 12.01
C GLU A 15 12.08 -18.59 10.88
N ASP A 16 11.55 -17.41 10.50
CA ASP A 16 12.12 -16.57 9.41
C ASP A 16 12.30 -15.12 9.86
N GLY A 17 13.54 -14.80 10.24
CA GLY A 17 13.92 -13.44 10.68
C GLY A 17 13.93 -12.39 9.56
N GLU A 18 13.95 -12.80 8.28
CA GLU A 18 13.83 -11.86 7.16
C GLU A 18 12.37 -11.37 7.00
N LEU A 19 11.42 -12.23 7.30
CA LEU A 19 10.00 -11.91 7.22
C LEU A 19 9.46 -11.29 8.51
N CYS A 20 10.02 -11.68 9.68
CA CYS A 20 9.70 -11.11 10.98
C CYS A 20 10.98 -10.79 11.76
N PRO A 21 11.58 -9.61 11.60
CA PRO A 21 12.82 -9.25 12.30
C PRO A 21 12.68 -9.18 13.81
N ARG A 22 11.50 -8.78 14.31
CA ARG A 22 11.24 -8.64 15.76
C ARG A 22 9.79 -8.91 16.11
N TYR A 23 9.59 -9.64 17.18
CA TYR A 23 8.29 -9.93 17.76
C TYR A 23 8.28 -9.63 19.24
N THR A 24 7.41 -8.73 19.68
CA THR A 24 7.26 -8.39 21.10
C THR A 24 5.86 -8.74 21.58
N ALA A 25 5.77 -9.23 22.81
CA ALA A 25 4.49 -9.56 23.42
C ALA A 25 4.46 -9.23 24.92
N ARG A 26 3.27 -8.86 25.38
CA ARG A 26 2.92 -8.69 26.79
C ARG A 26 1.64 -9.43 27.10
N MET A 27 1.50 -9.86 28.34
CA MET A 27 0.34 -10.60 28.78
C MET A 27 -0.45 -9.83 29.84
N VAL A 28 -1.77 -9.96 29.74
CA VAL A 28 -2.72 -9.40 30.69
C VAL A 28 -3.64 -10.51 31.17
N LYS A 29 -3.81 -10.62 32.47
CA LYS A 29 -4.73 -11.58 33.13
C LYS A 29 -5.87 -10.85 33.82
N ASN A 30 -6.84 -11.65 34.29
CA ASN A 30 -8.04 -11.12 34.95
C ASN A 30 -8.74 -10.02 34.15
N VAL A 31 -8.74 -10.19 32.83
CA VAL A 31 -9.32 -9.24 31.90
C VAL A 31 -10.84 -9.16 32.07
N LYS A 32 -11.35 -7.95 32.05
CA LYS A 32 -12.80 -7.68 32.07
C LYS A 32 -13.18 -6.94 30.79
N ILE A 33 -13.82 -7.65 29.91
CA ILE A 33 -14.28 -7.07 28.63
C ILE A 33 -15.47 -6.17 28.89
N ALA A 34 -15.36 -4.94 28.42
CA ALA A 34 -16.39 -3.90 28.56
C ALA A 34 -16.26 -2.88 27.43
N PRO A 35 -17.26 -2.02 27.18
CA PRO A 35 -17.10 -0.87 26.31
C PRO A 35 -15.99 0.06 26.80
N SER A 36 -15.18 0.58 25.88
CA SER A 36 -14.17 1.58 26.19
C SER A 36 -14.80 2.88 26.72
N PRO A 37 -14.06 3.69 27.49
CA PRO A 37 -14.57 4.98 27.97
C PRO A 37 -14.91 5.92 26.80
N LYS A 38 -15.79 6.87 27.07
CA LYS A 38 -16.31 7.79 26.05
C LYS A 38 -15.21 8.49 25.27
N TRP A 39 -14.18 9.00 25.95
CA TRP A 39 -13.09 9.73 25.32
C TRP A 39 -12.32 8.88 24.28
N MET A 40 -12.07 7.60 24.56
CA MET A 40 -11.40 6.69 23.65
C MET A 40 -12.28 6.37 22.44
N ARG A 41 -13.54 6.07 22.68
CA ARG A 41 -14.51 5.78 21.60
C ARG A 41 -14.71 6.97 20.66
N GLU A 42 -14.74 8.19 21.17
CA GLU A 42 -14.86 9.41 20.37
C GLU A 42 -13.61 9.63 19.51
N ARG A 43 -12.42 9.47 20.08
CA ARG A 43 -11.16 9.60 19.32
C ARG A 43 -11.07 8.56 18.21
N LEU A 44 -11.41 7.30 18.48
CA LEU A 44 -11.42 6.24 17.47
C LEU A 44 -12.40 6.55 16.34
N ARG A 45 -13.65 6.95 16.66
CA ARG A 45 -14.65 7.31 15.65
C ARG A 45 -14.22 8.49 14.79
N ASN A 46 -13.65 9.52 15.40
CA ASN A 46 -13.14 10.69 14.68
C ASN A 46 -11.96 10.36 13.76
N SER A 47 -11.28 9.25 14.04
CA SER A 47 -10.20 8.70 13.20
C SER A 47 -10.68 7.63 12.20
N GLY A 48 -12.01 7.42 12.08
CA GLY A 48 -12.60 6.45 11.16
C GLY A 48 -12.61 5.00 11.65
N VAL A 49 -12.25 4.74 12.92
CA VAL A 49 -12.22 3.40 13.51
C VAL A 49 -13.47 3.17 14.37
N ARG A 50 -14.17 2.06 14.09
CA ARG A 50 -15.35 1.67 14.89
C ARG A 50 -14.92 1.05 16.22
N PRO A 51 -15.33 1.59 17.38
CA PRO A 51 -15.09 0.98 18.67
C PRO A 51 -15.81 -0.38 18.79
N ILE A 52 -15.16 -1.34 19.44
CA ILE A 52 -15.67 -2.71 19.66
C ILE A 52 -15.75 -3.01 21.15
N ASN A 53 -14.59 -3.20 21.80
CA ASN A 53 -14.47 -3.39 23.24
C ASN A 53 -13.15 -2.79 23.72
N ASN A 54 -12.97 -2.69 25.04
CA ASN A 54 -11.79 -2.05 25.63
C ASN A 54 -10.45 -2.61 25.17
N ILE A 55 -10.30 -3.93 25.02
CA ILE A 55 -9.04 -4.56 24.60
C ILE A 55 -8.75 -4.30 23.12
N VAL A 56 -9.71 -4.52 22.24
CA VAL A 56 -9.56 -4.27 20.80
C VAL A 56 -9.41 -2.78 20.54
N ASP A 57 -10.11 -1.93 21.26
CA ASP A 57 -10.01 -0.48 21.14
C ASP A 57 -8.63 0.03 21.60
N ILE A 58 -8.02 -0.58 22.63
CA ILE A 58 -6.64 -0.27 23.04
C ILE A 58 -5.67 -0.56 21.90
N THR A 59 -5.77 -1.72 21.22
CA THR A 59 -4.86 -2.04 20.10
C THR A 59 -5.00 -1.05 18.95
N ASN A 60 -6.23 -0.67 18.60
CA ASN A 60 -6.50 0.32 17.57
C ASN A 60 -6.06 1.74 17.99
N TYR A 61 -6.25 2.09 19.26
CA TYR A 61 -5.82 3.39 19.79
C TYR A 61 -4.29 3.53 19.72
N VAL A 62 -3.56 2.50 20.15
CA VAL A 62 -2.09 2.49 20.08
C VAL A 62 -1.60 2.52 18.64
N MET A 63 -2.27 1.80 17.72
CA MET A 63 -1.93 1.86 16.30
C MET A 63 -2.05 3.29 15.76
N LEU A 64 -3.08 4.04 16.15
CA LEU A 64 -3.25 5.43 15.71
C LEU A 64 -2.27 6.40 16.41
N GLU A 65 -1.95 6.16 17.69
CA GLU A 65 -1.07 7.02 18.47
C GLU A 65 0.41 6.82 18.11
N TYR A 66 0.84 5.56 17.93
CA TYR A 66 2.24 5.16 17.70
C TYR A 66 2.54 4.76 16.25
N GLY A 67 1.53 4.60 15.40
CA GLY A 67 1.71 4.09 14.05
C GLY A 67 2.01 2.59 13.97
N GLN A 68 2.06 1.89 15.11
CA GLN A 68 2.36 0.47 15.22
C GLN A 68 1.07 -0.35 15.31
N PRO A 69 0.73 -1.16 14.30
CA PRO A 69 -0.37 -2.10 14.41
C PRO A 69 -0.10 -3.12 15.50
N MET A 70 -1.13 -3.42 16.27
CA MET A 70 -1.08 -4.41 17.33
C MET A 70 -2.20 -5.43 17.17
N HIS A 71 -1.99 -6.62 17.69
CA HIS A 71 -3.01 -7.63 17.81
C HIS A 71 -3.17 -8.08 19.26
N ALA A 72 -4.36 -8.57 19.58
CA ALA A 72 -4.67 -9.15 20.87
C ALA A 72 -5.27 -10.55 20.66
N PHE A 73 -4.62 -11.55 21.21
CA PHE A 73 -5.11 -12.93 21.20
C PHE A 73 -5.82 -13.25 22.52
N ASP A 74 -6.96 -13.94 22.43
CA ASP A 74 -7.45 -14.70 23.56
C ASP A 74 -6.47 -15.84 23.83
N PHE A 75 -5.71 -15.74 24.92
CA PHE A 75 -4.63 -16.69 25.17
C PHE A 75 -5.13 -18.10 25.48
N SER A 76 -6.38 -18.25 25.92
CA SER A 76 -7.01 -19.57 26.12
C SER A 76 -7.21 -20.34 24.81
N CYS A 77 -7.18 -19.64 23.67
CA CYS A 77 -7.30 -20.22 22.33
C CYS A 77 -5.95 -20.48 21.65
N VAL A 78 -4.83 -20.18 22.33
CA VAL A 78 -3.46 -20.43 21.84
C VAL A 78 -2.97 -21.77 22.38
N ASP A 79 -3.00 -22.77 21.52
CA ASP A 79 -2.62 -24.13 21.90
C ASP A 79 -1.13 -24.23 22.30
N GLY A 80 -0.87 -24.99 23.37
CA GLY A 80 0.49 -25.21 23.90
C GLY A 80 1.16 -24.02 24.58
N GLY A 81 0.47 -22.85 24.68
CA GLY A 81 1.09 -21.63 25.18
C GLY A 81 2.28 -21.18 24.34
N ARG A 82 2.26 -21.47 23.03
CA ARG A 82 3.36 -21.25 22.11
C ARG A 82 2.92 -20.40 20.93
N ILE A 83 3.75 -19.44 20.55
CA ILE A 83 3.61 -18.66 19.32
C ILE A 83 4.77 -19.00 18.39
N VAL A 84 4.46 -19.42 17.18
CA VAL A 84 5.42 -19.69 16.12
C VAL A 84 5.14 -18.78 14.93
N VAL A 85 6.06 -17.86 14.66
CA VAL A 85 5.98 -16.97 13.48
C VAL A 85 6.68 -17.67 12.32
N ARG A 86 5.89 -18.19 11.39
CA ARG A 86 6.35 -18.98 10.25
C ARG A 86 5.53 -18.71 9.00
N THR A 87 6.03 -19.13 7.85
CA THR A 87 5.21 -19.18 6.65
C THR A 87 4.17 -20.30 6.74
N ALA A 88 3.04 -20.10 6.06
CA ALA A 88 2.00 -21.11 5.99
C ALA A 88 2.51 -22.39 5.31
N ARG A 89 1.95 -23.53 5.69
CA ARG A 89 2.16 -24.82 5.01
C ARG A 89 1.16 -24.96 3.87
N GLU A 90 1.51 -25.79 2.89
CA GLU A 90 0.59 -26.06 1.79
C GLU A 90 -0.73 -26.65 2.29
N GLY A 91 -1.84 -26.08 1.84
CA GLY A 91 -3.19 -26.52 2.20
C GLY A 91 -3.73 -25.98 3.52
N GLU A 92 -2.97 -25.18 4.27
CA GLU A 92 -3.49 -24.51 5.47
C GLU A 92 -4.59 -23.52 5.12
N VAL A 93 -5.61 -23.48 5.96
CA VAL A 93 -6.76 -22.56 5.86
C VAL A 93 -6.96 -21.88 7.20
N ILE A 94 -7.26 -20.59 7.19
CA ILE A 94 -7.64 -19.83 8.37
C ILE A 94 -8.97 -19.10 8.11
N GLN A 95 -9.88 -19.14 9.08
CA GLN A 95 -11.01 -18.23 9.07
C GLN A 95 -10.57 -16.91 9.71
N THR A 96 -10.62 -15.83 8.94
CA THR A 96 -10.26 -14.51 9.42
C THR A 96 -11.40 -13.82 10.15
N LEU A 97 -11.13 -12.73 10.91
CA LEU A 97 -12.11 -12.02 11.73
C LEU A 97 -13.31 -11.47 10.94
N ASP A 98 -13.22 -11.36 9.63
CA ASP A 98 -14.34 -11.01 8.75
C ASP A 98 -15.26 -12.21 8.39
N GLY A 99 -15.00 -13.38 8.99
CA GLY A 99 -15.79 -14.61 8.84
C GLY A 99 -15.50 -15.40 7.55
N ASN A 100 -14.51 -14.99 6.75
CA ASN A 100 -14.18 -15.69 5.51
C ASN A 100 -13.06 -16.71 5.70
N ASP A 101 -13.20 -17.87 5.07
CA ASP A 101 -12.13 -18.85 4.99
C ASP A 101 -11.10 -18.45 3.94
N ARG A 102 -9.84 -18.40 4.35
CA ARG A 102 -8.71 -18.00 3.50
C ARG A 102 -7.75 -19.17 3.31
N LYS A 103 -7.56 -19.58 2.07
CA LYS A 103 -6.51 -20.53 1.71
C LYS A 103 -5.16 -19.82 1.74
N LEU A 104 -4.25 -20.39 2.52
CA LEU A 104 -2.90 -19.85 2.67
C LEU A 104 -1.94 -20.54 1.70
N THR A 105 -0.89 -19.84 1.32
CA THR A 105 0.20 -20.37 0.50
C THR A 105 1.53 -20.23 1.24
N PRO A 106 2.55 -21.05 0.91
CA PRO A 106 3.85 -21.02 1.60
C PRO A 106 4.62 -19.69 1.53
N ASN A 107 4.13 -18.74 0.74
CA ASN A 107 4.70 -17.38 0.67
C ASN A 107 4.07 -16.40 1.69
N MET A 108 3.06 -16.83 2.43
CA MET A 108 2.33 -16.00 3.38
C MET A 108 2.84 -16.23 4.79
N LEU A 109 3.27 -15.16 5.45
CA LEU A 109 3.67 -15.23 6.85
C LEU A 109 2.44 -15.31 7.75
N CYS A 110 2.50 -16.21 8.71
CA CYS A 110 1.44 -16.44 9.69
C CYS A 110 2.00 -16.43 11.10
N ILE A 111 1.16 -16.06 12.05
CA ILE A 111 1.37 -16.33 13.45
C ILE A 111 0.57 -17.57 13.78
N CYS A 112 1.25 -18.57 14.29
CA CYS A 112 0.68 -19.88 14.58
C CYS A 112 0.79 -20.18 16.07
N ASP A 113 -0.11 -20.99 16.59
CA ASP A 113 0.12 -21.71 17.83
C ASP A 113 0.93 -22.99 17.54
N GLU A 114 0.94 -23.95 18.47
CA GLU A 114 1.66 -25.21 18.27
C GLU A 114 1.15 -26.03 17.08
N HIS A 115 -0.10 -25.84 16.66
CA HIS A 115 -0.77 -26.72 15.69
C HIS A 115 -1.25 -25.99 14.42
N LYS A 116 -1.75 -24.76 14.53
CA LYS A 116 -2.49 -24.08 13.47
C LYS A 116 -2.19 -22.59 13.38
N PRO A 117 -2.44 -21.95 12.23
CA PRO A 117 -2.39 -20.49 12.11
C PRO A 117 -3.53 -19.84 12.92
N VAL A 118 -3.18 -18.81 13.68
CA VAL A 118 -4.10 -17.99 14.50
C VAL A 118 -4.19 -16.55 14.01
N CYS A 119 -3.26 -16.13 13.11
CA CYS A 119 -3.30 -14.82 12.49
C CYS A 119 -2.53 -14.82 11.16
N VAL A 120 -3.02 -14.08 10.19
CA VAL A 120 -2.23 -13.73 8.98
C VAL A 120 -1.39 -12.50 9.33
N ALA A 121 -0.08 -12.69 9.47
CA ALA A 121 0.84 -11.70 10.01
C ALA A 121 0.74 -10.34 9.31
N GLY A 122 0.45 -9.31 10.08
CA GLY A 122 0.33 -7.93 9.58
C GLY A 122 -0.88 -7.65 8.68
N VAL A 123 -1.78 -8.61 8.48
CA VAL A 123 -2.97 -8.45 7.63
C VAL A 123 -4.23 -8.52 8.48
N MET A 124 -4.56 -9.68 9.05
CA MET A 124 -5.77 -9.86 9.85
C MET A 124 -5.68 -11.05 10.81
N GLY A 125 -6.22 -10.89 12.01
CA GLY A 125 -6.35 -11.95 12.99
C GLY A 125 -7.29 -13.07 12.56
N GLY A 126 -7.12 -14.24 13.16
CA GLY A 126 -8.02 -15.37 13.01
C GLY A 126 -9.22 -15.29 13.94
N ALA A 127 -10.37 -15.76 13.48
CA ALA A 127 -11.57 -15.87 14.30
C ALA A 127 -11.39 -16.90 15.45
N ASN A 128 -10.44 -17.83 15.29
CA ASN A 128 -10.12 -18.86 16.27
C ASN A 128 -9.35 -18.37 17.51
N SER A 129 -8.97 -17.10 17.56
CA SER A 129 -8.28 -16.49 18.70
C SER A 129 -8.82 -15.08 19.02
N GLU A 130 -10.05 -14.81 18.60
CA GLU A 130 -10.71 -13.51 18.76
C GLU A 130 -11.00 -13.21 20.24
N ILE A 131 -10.92 -11.94 20.61
CA ILE A 131 -11.32 -11.44 21.92
C ILE A 131 -12.85 -11.44 22.03
N VAL A 132 -13.37 -12.25 22.92
CA VAL A 132 -14.81 -12.41 23.17
C VAL A 132 -15.19 -11.94 24.58
N GLY A 133 -16.49 -11.92 24.90
CA GLY A 133 -16.99 -11.31 26.14
C GLY A 133 -16.51 -11.97 27.44
N ASP A 134 -16.08 -13.22 27.41
CA ASP A 134 -15.57 -14.01 28.53
C ASP A 134 -14.04 -14.23 28.50
N THR A 135 -13.33 -13.56 27.57
CA THR A 135 -11.87 -13.59 27.51
C THR A 135 -11.29 -13.09 28.83
N ALA A 136 -10.53 -13.95 29.51
CA ALA A 136 -9.92 -13.66 30.81
C ALA A 136 -8.41 -13.42 30.76
N MET A 137 -7.72 -13.89 29.73
CA MET A 137 -6.28 -13.75 29.54
C MET A 137 -5.99 -13.33 28.09
N VAL A 138 -5.21 -12.28 27.93
CA VAL A 138 -4.90 -11.66 26.63
C VAL A 138 -3.40 -11.62 26.41
N LEU A 139 -2.95 -12.07 25.25
CA LEU A 139 -1.60 -11.84 24.76
C LEU A 139 -1.63 -10.69 23.75
N PHE A 140 -1.03 -9.55 24.12
CA PHE A 140 -0.78 -8.46 23.17
C PHE A 140 0.45 -8.76 22.33
N GLU A 141 0.31 -8.57 21.03
CA GLU A 141 1.38 -8.62 20.04
C GLU A 141 1.70 -7.25 19.51
N SER A 142 2.99 -6.96 19.40
CA SER A 142 3.52 -5.83 18.66
C SER A 142 4.78 -6.29 17.92
N ALA A 143 4.69 -6.48 16.62
CA ALA A 143 5.74 -7.09 15.83
C ALA A 143 6.15 -6.22 14.65
N ASN A 144 7.31 -6.53 14.08
CA ASN A 144 7.77 -5.95 12.83
C ASN A 144 7.75 -7.04 11.74
N PHE A 145 7.06 -6.77 10.64
CA PHE A 145 6.96 -7.69 9.51
C PHE A 145 7.49 -7.04 8.23
N ASN A 146 8.04 -7.86 7.35
CA ASN A 146 8.53 -7.41 6.05
C ASN A 146 7.38 -6.82 5.21
N GLY A 147 7.48 -5.54 4.85
CA GLY A 147 6.40 -4.81 4.17
C GLY A 147 6.05 -5.38 2.80
N VAL A 148 7.02 -5.90 2.05
CA VAL A 148 6.79 -6.53 0.74
C VAL A 148 6.00 -7.83 0.90
N SER A 149 6.35 -8.66 1.90
CA SER A 149 5.62 -9.88 2.23
C SER A 149 4.18 -9.60 2.61
N VAL A 150 3.95 -8.64 3.52
CA VAL A 150 2.59 -8.23 3.92
C VAL A 150 1.78 -7.71 2.74
N ARG A 151 2.36 -6.87 1.89
CA ARG A 151 1.68 -6.34 0.70
C ARG A 151 1.27 -7.45 -0.27
N ARG A 152 2.18 -8.39 -0.55
CA ARG A 152 1.90 -9.53 -1.44
C ARG A 152 0.80 -10.42 -0.87
N THR A 153 0.85 -10.73 0.42
CA THR A 153 -0.16 -11.52 1.12
C THR A 153 -1.53 -10.83 1.09
N ALA A 154 -1.60 -9.55 1.45
CA ALA A 154 -2.82 -8.76 1.42
C ALA A 154 -3.44 -8.72 0.01
N SER A 155 -2.62 -8.51 -1.03
CA SER A 155 -3.06 -8.51 -2.42
C SER A 155 -3.58 -9.88 -2.86
N ALA A 156 -2.88 -10.97 -2.53
CA ALA A 156 -3.27 -12.33 -2.91
C ALA A 156 -4.59 -12.76 -2.24
N LEU A 157 -4.84 -12.32 -1.00
CA LEU A 157 -6.08 -12.58 -0.28
C LEU A 157 -7.20 -11.59 -0.62
N GLY A 158 -6.94 -10.57 -1.45
CA GLY A 158 -7.91 -9.52 -1.77
C GLY A 158 -8.28 -8.67 -0.55
N MET A 159 -7.38 -8.50 0.41
CA MET A 159 -7.61 -7.81 1.67
C MET A 159 -6.71 -6.58 1.79
N ARG A 160 -7.31 -5.45 2.14
CA ARG A 160 -6.56 -4.26 2.54
C ARG A 160 -7.08 -3.80 3.90
N THR A 161 -6.20 -3.84 4.90
CA THR A 161 -6.53 -3.46 6.27
C THR A 161 -5.70 -2.25 6.71
N ASP A 162 -6.09 -1.64 7.82
CA ASP A 162 -5.31 -0.56 8.44
C ASP A 162 -3.91 -1.02 8.84
N ALA A 163 -3.78 -2.27 9.29
CA ALA A 163 -2.51 -2.90 9.61
C ALA A 163 -1.66 -3.10 8.35
N SER A 164 -2.18 -3.80 7.33
CA SER A 164 -1.42 -4.08 6.10
C SER A 164 -0.97 -2.81 5.38
N SER A 165 -1.80 -1.77 5.38
CA SER A 165 -1.48 -0.46 4.78
C SER A 165 -0.31 0.26 5.49
N ARG A 166 -0.07 -0.02 6.77
CA ARG A 166 1.07 0.50 7.52
C ARG A 166 2.31 -0.35 7.32
N TYR A 167 2.19 -1.67 7.47
CA TYR A 167 3.32 -2.59 7.29
C TYR A 167 3.91 -2.53 5.87
N GLU A 168 3.09 -2.41 4.83
CA GLU A 168 3.58 -2.37 3.44
C GLU A 168 4.52 -1.19 3.15
N LYS A 169 4.45 -0.12 3.95
CA LYS A 169 5.31 1.06 3.84
C LYS A 169 6.58 0.98 4.69
N GLY A 170 6.74 -0.10 5.44
CA GLY A 170 7.82 -0.26 6.41
C GLY A 170 7.54 0.44 7.74
N LEU A 171 7.78 -0.27 8.82
CA LEU A 171 7.63 0.25 10.18
C LEU A 171 8.95 0.13 10.94
N ASP A 172 9.09 0.98 11.95
CA ASP A 172 10.25 0.98 12.84
C ASP A 172 10.21 -0.20 13.83
N MET A 173 11.13 -1.14 13.68
CA MET A 173 11.23 -2.28 14.61
C MET A 173 11.53 -1.88 16.07
N MET A 174 12.10 -0.69 16.31
CA MET A 174 12.38 -0.19 17.66
C MET A 174 11.12 0.34 18.35
N ASN A 175 10.05 0.59 17.59
CA ASN A 175 8.79 1.08 18.14
C ASN A 175 7.91 -0.03 18.74
N THR A 176 8.19 -1.29 18.46
CA THR A 176 7.36 -2.43 18.91
C THR A 176 7.20 -2.50 20.42
N ILE A 177 8.30 -2.32 21.16
CA ILE A 177 8.27 -2.32 22.65
C ILE A 177 7.47 -1.13 23.18
N LYS A 178 7.70 0.06 22.66
CA LYS A 178 7.00 1.27 23.12
C LYS A 178 5.48 1.13 22.93
N ALA A 179 5.07 0.56 21.82
CA ALA A 179 3.66 0.35 21.51
C ALA A 179 3.02 -0.67 22.47
N VAL A 180 3.66 -1.82 22.71
CA VAL A 180 3.07 -2.82 23.62
C VAL A 180 3.06 -2.36 25.06
N GLU A 181 4.07 -1.61 25.50
CA GLU A 181 4.08 -0.98 26.83
C GLU A 181 2.94 0.05 26.97
N ARG A 182 2.69 0.84 25.93
CA ARG A 182 1.57 1.79 25.91
C ARG A 182 0.21 1.08 26.02
N ALA A 183 0.05 -0.07 25.36
CA ALA A 183 -1.16 -0.88 25.51
C ALA A 183 -1.35 -1.36 26.96
N CYS A 184 -0.28 -1.81 27.61
CA CYS A 184 -0.32 -2.21 29.02
C CYS A 184 -0.67 -1.04 29.95
N GLU A 185 -0.08 0.13 29.73
CA GLU A 185 -0.42 1.36 30.47
C GLU A 185 -1.91 1.69 30.33
N LEU A 186 -2.48 1.57 29.12
CA LEU A 186 -3.90 1.80 28.91
C LEU A 186 -4.77 0.75 29.62
N VAL A 187 -4.35 -0.51 29.69
CA VAL A 187 -5.05 -1.55 30.48
C VAL A 187 -5.12 -1.17 31.94
N GLU A 188 -4.01 -0.72 32.52
CA GLU A 188 -3.94 -0.28 33.90
C GLU A 188 -4.77 0.98 34.15
N MET A 189 -4.66 1.99 33.25
CA MET A 189 -5.46 3.22 33.33
C MET A 189 -6.97 2.97 33.29
N LEU A 190 -7.40 1.99 32.51
CA LEU A 190 -8.81 1.63 32.40
C LEU A 190 -9.27 0.64 33.46
N GLY A 191 -8.33 0.07 34.23
CA GLY A 191 -8.64 -0.96 35.25
C GLY A 191 -9.28 -2.21 34.67
N CYS A 192 -8.97 -2.56 33.41
CA CYS A 192 -9.64 -3.63 32.70
C CYS A 192 -8.88 -4.96 32.71
N GLY A 193 -7.76 -5.04 33.42
CA GLY A 193 -6.97 -6.26 33.59
C GLY A 193 -5.74 -6.01 34.45
N GLU A 194 -4.97 -7.04 34.67
CA GLU A 194 -3.72 -7.03 35.43
C GLU A 194 -2.56 -7.41 34.51
N VAL A 195 -1.61 -6.51 34.32
CA VAL A 195 -0.43 -6.73 33.45
C VAL A 195 0.51 -7.73 34.15
N VAL A 196 0.87 -8.79 33.45
CA VAL A 196 1.83 -9.80 33.92
C VAL A 196 3.26 -9.25 33.80
N ASP A 197 4.12 -9.58 34.76
CA ASP A 197 5.51 -9.11 34.79
C ASP A 197 6.32 -9.64 33.59
N GLY A 198 7.26 -8.81 33.12
CA GLY A 198 8.15 -9.12 32.02
C GLY A 198 7.58 -8.79 30.63
N VAL A 199 8.44 -8.87 29.66
CA VAL A 199 8.13 -8.69 28.22
C VAL A 199 8.82 -9.82 27.46
N MET A 200 8.12 -10.40 26.50
CA MET A 200 8.75 -11.25 25.50
C MET A 200 9.22 -10.35 24.35
N ASP A 201 10.51 -10.37 24.07
CA ASP A 201 11.14 -9.58 23.02
C ASP A 201 12.13 -10.46 22.25
N VAL A 202 11.66 -10.99 21.13
CA VAL A 202 12.45 -11.87 20.27
C VAL A 202 12.93 -11.07 19.07
N VAL A 203 14.26 -10.83 19.02
CA VAL A 203 14.91 -10.16 17.90
C VAL A 203 15.62 -11.22 17.07
N ALA A 204 15.03 -11.58 15.94
CA ALA A 204 15.57 -12.57 15.01
C ALA A 204 16.58 -11.95 14.05
N LYS A 205 16.44 -10.65 13.74
CA LYS A 205 17.36 -9.91 12.88
C LYS A 205 17.54 -8.49 13.40
N GLU A 206 18.76 -8.16 13.78
CA GLU A 206 19.13 -6.80 14.10
C GLU A 206 19.28 -5.94 12.84
N LYS A 207 18.86 -4.68 12.91
CA LYS A 207 19.08 -3.69 11.86
C LYS A 207 20.09 -2.65 12.39
N ALA A 208 21.28 -2.63 11.78
CA ALA A 208 22.24 -1.57 12.06
C ALA A 208 21.67 -0.20 11.62
N PRO A 209 21.98 0.88 12.34
CA PRO A 209 21.62 2.22 11.91
C PRO A 209 22.17 2.52 10.52
N THR A 210 21.35 3.10 9.65
CA THR A 210 21.81 3.63 8.36
C THR A 210 22.76 4.78 8.63
N CYS A 211 23.95 4.76 8.03
CA CYS A 211 24.97 5.80 8.14
C CYS A 211 25.22 6.41 6.76
N ILE A 212 25.08 7.73 6.64
CA ILE A 212 25.27 8.49 5.40
C ILE A 212 26.31 9.57 5.66
N LYS A 213 27.20 9.83 4.68
CA LYS A 213 28.15 10.93 4.78
C LYS A 213 27.48 12.28 4.51
N LEU A 214 27.78 13.26 5.34
CA LEU A 214 27.44 14.65 5.07
C LEU A 214 28.39 15.18 3.97
N GLU A 215 27.85 15.58 2.86
CA GLU A 215 28.58 16.11 1.70
C GLU A 215 27.99 17.47 1.30
N PRO A 216 28.31 18.57 2.03
CA PRO A 216 27.68 19.88 1.84
C PRO A 216 27.75 20.41 0.42
N GLU A 217 28.88 20.23 -0.25
CA GLU A 217 29.06 20.66 -1.64
C GLU A 217 28.11 19.93 -2.60
N LYS A 218 27.91 18.62 -2.41
CA LYS A 218 26.99 17.85 -3.23
C LYS A 218 25.52 18.21 -2.97
N ILE A 219 25.20 18.48 -1.69
CA ILE A 219 23.85 18.92 -1.29
C ILE A 219 23.55 20.29 -1.93
N ASN A 220 24.46 21.24 -1.81
CA ASN A 220 24.31 22.56 -2.44
C ASN A 220 24.21 22.47 -3.96
N ALA A 221 25.04 21.63 -4.60
CA ALA A 221 24.99 21.42 -6.05
C ALA A 221 23.64 20.80 -6.50
N LEU A 222 23.09 19.86 -5.72
CA LEU A 222 21.80 19.26 -6.02
C LEU A 222 20.65 20.25 -5.85
N LEU A 223 20.68 21.06 -4.78
CA LEU A 223 19.61 22.01 -4.48
C LEU A 223 19.71 23.33 -5.26
N GLY A 224 20.87 23.64 -5.84
CA GLY A 224 21.15 24.94 -6.42
C GLY A 224 21.25 26.05 -5.37
N THR A 225 21.83 25.74 -4.23
CA THR A 225 21.98 26.64 -3.06
C THR A 225 23.45 26.81 -2.70
N ASP A 226 23.71 27.72 -1.75
CA ASP A 226 25.03 27.96 -1.14
C ASP A 226 24.83 28.07 0.38
N LEU A 227 24.35 26.97 0.98
CA LEU A 227 24.07 26.90 2.40
C LEU A 227 25.34 26.54 3.18
N GLU A 228 25.53 27.19 4.31
CA GLU A 228 26.61 26.87 5.23
C GLU A 228 26.40 25.49 5.84
N GLU A 229 27.48 24.75 6.06
CA GLU A 229 27.46 23.41 6.63
C GLU A 229 26.82 23.39 8.04
N ASP A 230 27.11 24.40 8.87
CA ASP A 230 26.56 24.49 10.22
C ASP A 230 25.03 24.55 10.21
N LEU A 231 24.41 25.24 9.26
CA LEU A 231 22.97 25.26 9.10
C LEU A 231 22.41 23.88 8.72
N MET A 232 23.09 23.16 7.83
CA MET A 232 22.69 21.78 7.48
C MET A 232 22.74 20.87 8.69
N ARG A 233 23.80 20.97 9.49
CA ARG A 233 23.97 20.21 10.75
C ARG A 233 22.87 20.53 11.78
N GLU A 234 22.55 21.80 11.99
CA GLU A 234 21.46 22.24 12.87
C GLU A 234 20.11 21.65 12.45
N ILE A 235 19.79 21.71 11.15
CA ILE A 235 18.57 21.15 10.60
C ILE A 235 18.50 19.65 10.89
N LEU A 236 19.55 18.91 10.57
CA LEU A 236 19.57 17.45 10.74
C LEU A 236 19.45 17.04 12.21
N VAL A 237 20.16 17.72 13.11
CA VAL A 237 20.06 17.47 14.56
C VAL A 237 18.64 17.75 15.06
N SER A 238 18.00 18.82 14.61
CA SER A 238 16.63 19.16 15.00
C SER A 238 15.61 18.09 14.55
N LEU A 239 15.93 17.33 13.52
CA LEU A 239 15.12 16.22 12.98
C LEU A 239 15.43 14.87 13.62
N GLY A 240 16.36 14.84 14.61
CA GLY A 240 16.71 13.65 15.35
C GLY A 240 17.82 12.80 14.72
N PHE A 241 18.50 13.30 13.67
CA PHE A 241 19.70 12.66 13.17
C PHE A 241 20.86 12.85 14.16
N ILE A 242 21.69 11.85 14.30
CA ILE A 242 22.87 11.90 15.14
C ILE A 242 24.09 12.09 14.24
N LEU A 243 24.88 13.14 14.50
CA LEU A 243 26.09 13.43 13.75
C LEU A 243 27.33 13.10 14.58
N ASN A 244 28.28 12.40 13.96
CA ASN A 244 29.58 12.13 14.50
C ASN A 244 30.64 12.46 13.43
N GLY A 245 31.25 13.66 13.54
CA GLY A 245 31.99 14.21 12.39
C GLY A 245 31.10 14.35 11.18
N ASP A 246 31.49 13.77 10.06
CA ASP A 246 30.69 13.79 8.81
C ASP A 246 29.74 12.59 8.69
N ASP A 247 29.74 11.69 9.66
CA ASP A 247 28.82 10.55 9.67
C ASP A 247 27.47 10.96 10.23
N ILE A 248 26.42 10.77 9.42
CA ILE A 248 25.03 11.00 9.77
C ILE A 248 24.38 9.65 10.05
N TYR A 249 23.99 9.43 11.30
CA TYR A 249 23.22 8.25 11.70
C TYR A 249 21.73 8.57 11.61
N VAL A 250 21.05 7.84 10.74
CA VAL A 250 19.62 8.03 10.47
C VAL A 250 18.80 7.44 11.63
N PRO A 251 17.79 8.16 12.14
CA PRO A 251 16.87 7.63 13.14
C PRO A 251 16.15 6.36 12.64
N SER A 252 15.89 5.41 13.53
CA SER A 252 15.28 4.11 13.17
C SER A 252 13.91 4.23 12.50
N TRP A 253 13.15 5.29 12.82
CA TRP A 253 11.83 5.56 12.23
C TRP A 253 11.86 6.19 10.84
N ARG A 254 13.05 6.61 10.34
CA ARG A 254 13.25 7.18 9.01
C ARG A 254 13.80 6.10 8.06
N GLY A 255 12.98 5.08 7.82
CA GLY A 255 13.33 4.01 6.86
C GLY A 255 13.38 4.44 5.39
N ASP A 256 12.97 5.67 5.12
CA ASP A 256 12.97 6.33 3.82
C ASP A 256 14.32 6.99 3.47
N VAL A 257 15.17 7.24 4.47
CA VAL A 257 16.45 7.95 4.29
C VAL A 257 17.58 6.95 4.12
N GLU A 258 18.06 6.79 2.87
CA GLU A 258 19.08 5.81 2.51
C GLU A 258 20.27 6.42 1.74
N HIS A 259 20.10 7.62 1.18
CA HIS A 259 21.08 8.23 0.28
C HIS A 259 21.28 9.72 0.58
N TYR A 260 22.39 10.31 0.11
CA TYR A 260 22.68 11.74 0.32
C TYR A 260 21.58 12.68 -0.23
N SER A 261 20.86 12.25 -1.27
CA SER A 261 19.75 13.03 -1.82
C SER A 261 18.57 13.16 -0.84
N ASP A 262 18.37 12.14 0.01
CA ASP A 262 17.34 12.18 1.05
C ASP A 262 17.73 13.16 2.16
N ILE A 263 19.04 13.24 2.48
CA ILE A 263 19.59 14.28 3.38
C ILE A 263 19.40 15.67 2.76
N ALA A 264 19.66 15.82 1.46
CA ALA A 264 19.43 17.08 0.75
C ALA A 264 17.95 17.50 0.76
N GLU A 265 17.03 16.54 0.63
CA GLU A 265 15.59 16.79 0.77
C GLU A 265 15.24 17.34 2.16
N GLU A 266 15.73 16.73 3.22
CA GLU A 266 15.50 17.19 4.58
C GLU A 266 16.04 18.62 4.79
N VAL A 267 17.23 18.90 4.31
CA VAL A 267 17.81 20.26 4.34
C VAL A 267 16.93 21.24 3.57
N ALA A 268 16.53 20.91 2.33
CA ALA A 268 15.70 21.77 1.50
C ALA A 268 14.33 22.04 2.13
N ARG A 269 13.70 21.01 2.69
CA ARG A 269 12.39 21.09 3.31
C ARG A 269 12.37 22.04 4.51
N PHE A 270 13.39 21.99 5.36
CA PHE A 270 13.49 22.85 6.53
C PHE A 270 14.09 24.23 6.24
N TYR A 271 15.00 24.32 5.28
CA TYR A 271 15.42 25.62 4.74
C TYR A 271 14.24 26.37 4.13
N GLY A 272 13.40 25.67 3.40
CA GLY A 272 12.19 26.16 2.73
C GLY A 272 12.36 26.26 1.21
N TYR A 273 11.60 25.46 0.49
CA TYR A 273 11.63 25.44 -0.99
C TYR A 273 11.41 26.81 -1.63
N ASN A 274 10.60 27.67 -1.02
CA ASN A 274 10.34 29.02 -1.52
C ASN A 274 11.56 29.95 -1.47
N LYS A 275 12.59 29.60 -0.72
CA LYS A 275 13.85 30.35 -0.63
C LYS A 275 14.86 29.92 -1.68
N ILE A 276 14.64 28.78 -2.33
CA ILE A 276 15.53 28.27 -3.38
C ILE A 276 15.25 29.07 -4.67
N PRO A 277 16.26 29.74 -5.28
CA PRO A 277 16.03 30.57 -6.45
C PRO A 277 15.67 29.73 -7.67
N CYS A 278 14.69 30.19 -8.44
CA CYS A 278 14.39 29.62 -9.75
C CYS A 278 15.49 30.03 -10.76
N THR A 279 16.07 29.03 -11.41
CA THR A 279 17.08 29.27 -12.46
C THR A 279 16.59 28.75 -13.80
N LEU A 280 17.08 29.34 -14.89
CA LEU A 280 16.82 28.81 -16.23
C LEU A 280 17.66 27.56 -16.47
N MET A 281 17.07 26.57 -17.14
CA MET A 281 17.80 25.41 -17.59
C MET A 281 18.94 25.79 -18.53
N ARG A 282 20.09 25.18 -18.33
CA ARG A 282 21.25 25.29 -19.25
C ARG A 282 21.57 23.90 -19.77
N GLY A 283 21.73 23.76 -21.05
CA GLY A 283 22.08 22.51 -21.68
C GLY A 283 22.38 22.69 -23.16
N GLU A 284 23.01 21.72 -23.75
CA GLU A 284 23.18 21.65 -25.17
C GLU A 284 21.85 21.45 -25.86
N THR A 285 21.56 22.19 -26.90
CA THR A 285 20.37 21.98 -27.70
C THR A 285 20.62 20.88 -28.72
N THR A 286 19.70 19.95 -28.82
CA THR A 286 19.71 18.95 -29.87
C THR A 286 18.71 19.30 -30.97
N ARG A 287 19.02 18.88 -32.19
CA ARG A 287 18.09 19.09 -33.31
C ARG A 287 16.86 18.18 -33.13
N GLY A 288 15.72 18.80 -32.81
CA GLY A 288 14.42 18.11 -32.77
C GLY A 288 13.88 17.86 -34.19
N GLY A 289 12.87 17.00 -34.28
CA GLY A 289 12.15 16.72 -35.52
C GLY A 289 11.14 15.61 -35.38
N PHE A 290 10.29 15.46 -36.40
CA PHE A 290 9.32 14.39 -36.46
C PHE A 290 9.93 13.15 -37.08
N SER A 291 9.58 11.96 -36.58
CA SER A 291 9.86 10.69 -37.24
C SER A 291 9.09 10.58 -38.57
N GLU A 292 9.43 9.62 -39.40
CA GLU A 292 8.70 9.40 -40.68
C GLU A 292 7.21 9.11 -40.43
N GLN A 293 6.93 8.27 -39.44
CA GLN A 293 5.55 7.95 -39.07
C GLN A 293 4.78 9.19 -38.57
N GLN A 294 5.42 10.03 -37.76
CA GLN A 294 4.79 11.27 -37.30
C GLN A 294 4.53 12.24 -38.45
N ARG A 295 5.46 12.35 -39.42
CA ARG A 295 5.25 13.16 -40.64
C ARG A 295 4.10 12.66 -41.47
N PHE A 296 4.00 11.33 -41.63
CA PHE A 296 2.91 10.68 -42.35
C PHE A 296 1.56 10.92 -41.66
N ASP A 297 1.45 10.67 -40.37
CA ASP A 297 0.23 10.90 -39.60
C ASP A 297 -0.23 12.37 -39.70
N ARG A 298 0.70 13.30 -39.60
CA ARG A 298 0.41 14.74 -39.74
C ARG A 298 -0.05 15.11 -41.17
N ALA A 299 0.55 14.50 -42.18
CA ALA A 299 0.16 14.72 -43.57
C ALA A 299 -1.29 14.22 -43.83
N ILE A 300 -1.63 13.03 -43.32
CA ILE A 300 -3.02 12.50 -43.40
C ILE A 300 -3.99 13.47 -42.72
N GLY A 301 -3.74 13.79 -41.44
CA GLY A 301 -4.60 14.72 -40.70
C GLY A 301 -4.74 16.09 -41.37
N GLY A 302 -3.65 16.62 -41.94
CA GLY A 302 -3.65 17.86 -42.71
C GLY A 302 -4.52 17.77 -43.95
N ALA A 303 -4.40 16.71 -44.74
CA ALA A 303 -5.20 16.48 -45.96
C ALA A 303 -6.69 16.37 -45.63
N VAL A 304 -7.05 15.59 -44.61
CA VAL A 304 -8.46 15.39 -44.24
C VAL A 304 -9.10 16.68 -43.74
N ARG A 305 -8.39 17.45 -42.90
CA ARG A 305 -8.86 18.78 -42.46
C ARG A 305 -9.03 19.76 -43.65
N ALA A 306 -8.13 19.70 -44.61
CA ALA A 306 -8.24 20.56 -45.82
C ALA A 306 -9.50 20.21 -46.66
N LEU A 307 -10.01 18.96 -46.51
CA LEU A 307 -11.27 18.54 -47.13
C LEU A 307 -12.52 18.92 -46.31
N GLY A 308 -12.34 19.59 -45.16
CA GLY A 308 -13.41 20.10 -44.30
C GLY A 308 -13.92 19.11 -43.26
N TYR A 309 -13.11 18.15 -42.86
CA TYR A 309 -13.42 17.25 -41.76
C TYR A 309 -12.86 17.77 -40.43
N ASP A 310 -13.62 17.57 -39.36
CA ASP A 310 -13.23 17.86 -38.00
C ASP A 310 -12.64 16.60 -37.34
N GLU A 311 -11.54 16.79 -36.60
CA GLU A 311 -10.89 15.69 -35.88
C GLU A 311 -11.67 15.32 -34.61
N ILE A 312 -11.85 14.03 -34.40
CA ILE A 312 -12.37 13.48 -33.15
C ILE A 312 -11.40 12.47 -32.57
N ILE A 313 -11.46 12.30 -31.26
CA ILE A 313 -10.74 11.28 -30.50
C ILE A 313 -11.77 10.55 -29.64
N THR A 314 -11.89 9.25 -29.85
CA THR A 314 -12.80 8.41 -29.09
C THR A 314 -12.03 7.40 -28.23
N TYR A 315 -12.71 6.83 -27.24
CA TYR A 315 -12.07 5.83 -26.36
C TYR A 315 -11.74 4.54 -27.11
N SER A 316 -10.59 3.96 -26.78
CA SER A 316 -10.21 2.62 -27.26
C SER A 316 -10.96 1.50 -26.55
N PHE A 317 -11.50 1.77 -25.36
CA PHE A 317 -12.33 0.85 -24.60
C PHE A 317 -13.80 1.06 -24.97
N ILE A 318 -14.48 -0.03 -25.33
CA ILE A 318 -15.88 -0.01 -25.76
C ILE A 318 -16.68 -1.12 -25.08
N SER A 319 -18.00 -1.04 -25.20
CA SER A 319 -18.90 -2.13 -24.83
C SER A 319 -18.94 -3.23 -25.90
N PRO A 320 -18.98 -4.51 -25.51
CA PRO A 320 -19.27 -5.59 -26.46
C PRO A 320 -20.58 -5.40 -27.26
N THR A 321 -21.57 -4.71 -26.67
CA THR A 321 -22.86 -4.42 -27.31
C THR A 321 -22.75 -3.46 -28.50
N TYR A 322 -21.63 -2.74 -28.63
CA TYR A 322 -21.40 -1.83 -29.75
C TYR A 322 -21.42 -2.55 -31.12
N TYR A 323 -20.93 -3.79 -31.16
CA TYR A 323 -20.95 -4.61 -32.34
C TYR A 323 -22.39 -4.98 -32.76
N ASP A 324 -23.29 -5.18 -31.81
CA ASP A 324 -24.70 -5.43 -32.08
C ASP A 324 -25.41 -4.16 -32.56
N LYS A 325 -25.10 -3.00 -32.00
CA LYS A 325 -25.63 -1.70 -32.42
C LYS A 325 -25.33 -1.41 -33.88
N ILE A 326 -24.17 -1.78 -34.40
CA ILE A 326 -23.82 -1.64 -35.83
C ILE A 326 -24.21 -2.85 -36.69
N ARG A 327 -24.97 -3.82 -36.11
CA ARG A 327 -25.41 -5.04 -36.77
C ARG A 327 -24.26 -5.87 -37.37
N MET A 328 -23.12 -5.89 -36.72
CA MET A 328 -21.96 -6.70 -37.13
C MET A 328 -22.36 -8.19 -37.11
N PRO A 329 -22.05 -8.98 -38.15
CA PRO A 329 -22.33 -10.43 -38.16
C PRO A 329 -21.75 -11.13 -36.91
N LYS A 330 -22.47 -12.13 -36.39
CA LYS A 330 -22.05 -12.83 -35.18
C LYS A 330 -20.75 -13.62 -35.35
N ASP A 331 -20.46 -14.06 -36.54
CA ASP A 331 -19.28 -14.80 -36.95
C ASP A 331 -18.12 -13.91 -37.42
N SER A 332 -18.29 -12.60 -37.36
CA SER A 332 -17.23 -11.67 -37.75
C SER A 332 -16.00 -11.81 -36.87
N PRO A 333 -14.79 -11.96 -37.44
CA PRO A 333 -13.55 -12.01 -36.69
C PRO A 333 -13.27 -10.73 -35.88
N LEU A 334 -13.86 -9.59 -36.27
CA LEU A 334 -13.74 -8.32 -35.54
C LEU A 334 -14.48 -8.32 -34.22
N ARG A 335 -15.31 -9.32 -33.90
CA ARG A 335 -15.91 -9.51 -32.59
C ARG A 335 -14.94 -10.12 -31.58
N ASN A 336 -13.82 -10.68 -32.04
CA ASN A 336 -12.78 -11.20 -31.18
C ASN A 336 -11.93 -10.03 -30.63
N SER A 337 -12.35 -9.48 -29.48
CA SER A 337 -11.73 -8.34 -28.83
C SER A 337 -10.93 -8.76 -27.59
N LEU A 338 -9.86 -8.04 -27.31
CA LEU A 338 -9.18 -8.15 -26.02
C LEU A 338 -10.12 -7.71 -24.90
N LYS A 339 -10.22 -8.52 -23.86
CA LYS A 339 -10.99 -8.21 -22.65
C LYS A 339 -10.10 -7.53 -21.62
N ILE A 340 -10.63 -6.49 -21.00
CA ILE A 340 -9.98 -5.83 -19.87
C ILE A 340 -10.19 -6.69 -18.63
N LEU A 341 -9.11 -6.97 -17.88
CA LEU A 341 -9.17 -7.84 -16.70
C LEU A 341 -10.01 -7.24 -15.56
N ASN A 342 -9.93 -5.94 -15.38
CA ASN A 342 -10.61 -5.19 -14.33
C ASN A 342 -11.26 -3.91 -14.88
N PRO A 343 -12.29 -4.04 -15.75
CA PRO A 343 -12.92 -2.87 -16.36
C PRO A 343 -13.66 -2.03 -15.32
N LEU A 344 -13.80 -0.74 -15.59
CA LEU A 344 -14.63 0.16 -14.77
C LEU A 344 -16.12 -0.20 -14.86
N GLY A 345 -16.55 -0.72 -16.00
CA GLY A 345 -17.91 -1.18 -16.28
C GLY A 345 -17.97 -1.97 -17.58
N GLU A 346 -19.12 -2.57 -17.88
CA GLU A 346 -19.32 -3.34 -19.10
C GLU A 346 -19.18 -2.47 -20.38
N ASP A 347 -19.53 -1.21 -20.27
CA ASP A 347 -19.45 -0.21 -21.34
C ASP A 347 -18.01 0.10 -21.80
N THR A 348 -17.01 -0.30 -21.01
CA THR A 348 -15.57 -0.12 -21.29
C THR A 348 -14.79 -1.42 -21.08
N SER A 349 -15.42 -2.57 -21.32
CA SER A 349 -14.87 -3.88 -20.93
C SER A 349 -13.98 -4.55 -21.97
N ILE A 350 -13.98 -4.06 -23.21
CA ILE A 350 -13.17 -4.61 -24.31
C ILE A 350 -12.43 -3.51 -25.07
N MET A 351 -11.34 -3.89 -25.72
CA MET A 351 -10.64 -3.01 -26.65
C MET A 351 -11.23 -3.11 -28.06
N ARG A 352 -11.41 -1.98 -28.72
CA ARG A 352 -12.01 -1.90 -30.06
C ARG A 352 -11.15 -2.58 -31.13
N THR A 353 -11.78 -3.34 -31.99
CA THR A 353 -11.20 -3.91 -33.23
C THR A 353 -11.53 -3.09 -34.45
N THR A 354 -12.39 -2.09 -34.32
CA THR A 354 -12.78 -1.12 -35.33
C THR A 354 -13.22 0.18 -34.67
N ILE A 355 -13.01 1.29 -35.34
CA ILE A 355 -13.42 2.64 -34.86
C ILE A 355 -14.91 2.91 -35.20
N LEU A 356 -15.49 2.16 -36.14
CA LEU A 356 -16.80 2.43 -36.67
C LEU A 356 -17.91 2.63 -35.62
N PRO A 357 -18.06 1.79 -34.59
CA PRO A 357 -19.11 2.00 -33.59
C PRO A 357 -18.99 3.33 -32.88
N SER A 358 -17.76 3.70 -32.47
CA SER A 358 -17.49 4.97 -31.78
C SER A 358 -17.74 6.18 -32.68
N MET A 359 -17.35 6.09 -33.96
CA MET A 359 -17.64 7.14 -34.95
C MET A 359 -19.13 7.36 -35.10
N LEU A 360 -19.90 6.27 -35.31
CA LEU A 360 -21.37 6.33 -35.47
C LEU A 360 -22.06 6.90 -34.23
N GLU A 361 -21.55 6.60 -33.02
CA GLU A 361 -22.06 7.17 -31.77
C GLU A 361 -21.88 8.69 -31.74
N ILE A 362 -20.71 9.20 -32.12
CA ILE A 362 -20.46 10.64 -32.19
C ILE A 362 -21.33 11.33 -33.25
N VAL A 363 -21.48 10.71 -34.42
CA VAL A 363 -22.39 11.24 -35.46
C VAL A 363 -23.80 11.29 -34.91
N ALA A 364 -24.32 10.22 -34.33
CA ALA A 364 -25.67 10.15 -33.77
C ALA A 364 -25.87 11.21 -32.66
N ARG A 365 -24.85 11.42 -31.82
CA ARG A 365 -24.89 12.46 -30.79
C ARG A 365 -25.00 13.85 -31.40
N ASN A 366 -24.22 14.15 -32.43
CA ASN A 366 -24.29 15.44 -33.13
C ASN A 366 -25.67 15.68 -33.73
N LEU A 367 -26.25 14.66 -34.37
CA LEU A 367 -27.61 14.75 -34.90
C LEU A 367 -28.65 14.99 -33.80
N SER A 368 -28.48 14.36 -32.62
CA SER A 368 -29.35 14.59 -31.45
C SER A 368 -29.29 16.03 -30.95
N TYR A 369 -28.14 16.69 -31.07
CA TYR A 369 -27.97 18.13 -30.83
C TYR A 369 -28.45 19.03 -31.96
N ARG A 370 -29.17 18.45 -32.95
CA ARG A 370 -29.73 19.13 -34.14
C ARG A 370 -28.68 19.69 -35.11
N ASN A 371 -27.45 19.20 -35.05
CA ASN A 371 -26.45 19.47 -36.09
C ASN A 371 -26.90 18.71 -37.36
N LYS A 372 -27.22 19.44 -38.42
CA LYS A 372 -27.79 18.85 -39.64
C LYS A 372 -26.78 18.08 -40.51
N SER A 373 -25.50 18.31 -40.27
CA SER A 373 -24.42 17.62 -40.98
C SER A 373 -23.22 17.48 -40.02
N ALA A 374 -22.47 16.41 -40.21
CA ALA A 374 -21.18 16.17 -39.54
C ALA A 374 -20.19 15.68 -40.59
N ARG A 375 -18.97 16.12 -40.55
CA ARG A 375 -17.83 15.60 -41.30
C ARG A 375 -16.72 15.36 -40.33
N LEU A 376 -16.61 14.14 -39.84
CA LEU A 376 -15.71 13.78 -38.76
C LEU A 376 -14.64 12.81 -39.23
N TYR A 377 -13.44 12.89 -38.65
CA TYR A 377 -12.43 11.88 -38.85
C TYR A 377 -11.71 11.54 -37.56
N GLU A 378 -11.25 10.31 -37.50
CA GLU A 378 -10.34 9.84 -36.46
C GLU A 378 -9.21 9.04 -37.07
N LEU A 379 -7.96 9.42 -36.76
CA LEU A 379 -6.78 8.60 -37.01
C LEU A 379 -6.43 7.88 -35.70
N GLY A 380 -7.05 6.74 -35.49
CA GLY A 380 -7.02 6.01 -34.22
C GLY A 380 -6.44 4.61 -34.34
N LYS A 381 -5.96 4.08 -33.22
CA LYS A 381 -5.55 2.68 -33.12
C LYS A 381 -6.76 1.77 -32.94
N ILE A 382 -6.64 0.58 -33.51
CA ILE A 382 -7.47 -0.58 -33.20
C ILE A 382 -6.58 -1.68 -32.62
N TYR A 383 -7.18 -2.69 -32.00
CA TYR A 383 -6.44 -3.70 -31.23
C TYR A 383 -6.88 -5.08 -31.67
N LEU A 384 -5.99 -5.75 -32.41
CA LEU A 384 -6.27 -7.08 -32.97
C LEU A 384 -5.54 -8.13 -32.10
N PRO A 385 -6.29 -9.03 -31.43
CA PRO A 385 -5.69 -10.08 -30.62
C PRO A 385 -4.73 -10.96 -31.40
N ARG A 386 -3.64 -11.37 -30.76
CA ARG A 386 -2.70 -12.37 -31.26
C ARG A 386 -2.73 -13.60 -30.36
N GLU A 387 -2.31 -14.73 -30.89
CA GLU A 387 -2.15 -15.97 -30.10
C GLU A 387 -0.95 -15.88 -29.15
N ASP A 388 0.06 -15.13 -29.55
CA ASP A 388 1.31 -14.92 -28.83
C ASP A 388 1.56 -13.43 -28.55
N GLY A 389 1.71 -13.07 -27.28
CA GLY A 389 2.13 -11.73 -26.86
C GLY A 389 1.04 -10.65 -26.88
N LEU A 390 1.46 -9.42 -27.14
CA LEU A 390 0.58 -8.25 -27.15
C LEU A 390 -0.19 -8.16 -28.48
N ALA A 391 -1.33 -7.47 -28.46
CA ALA A 391 -2.12 -7.23 -29.67
C ALA A 391 -1.36 -6.44 -30.73
N ASP A 392 -1.74 -6.63 -32.00
CA ASP A 392 -1.39 -5.69 -33.06
C ASP A 392 -2.20 -4.41 -32.92
N GLU A 393 -1.52 -3.26 -33.01
CA GLU A 393 -2.11 -1.94 -32.81
C GLU A 393 -2.01 -1.05 -34.08
N PRO A 394 -2.58 -1.47 -35.20
CA PRO A 394 -2.54 -0.65 -36.40
C PRO A 394 -3.38 0.62 -36.26
N LYS A 395 -2.92 1.72 -36.89
CA LYS A 395 -3.69 2.94 -37.02
C LYS A 395 -4.60 2.87 -38.22
N TYR A 396 -5.84 3.29 -38.02
CA TYR A 396 -6.85 3.40 -39.05
C TYR A 396 -7.36 4.82 -39.17
N LEU A 397 -7.50 5.30 -40.41
CA LEU A 397 -8.24 6.51 -40.70
C LEU A 397 -9.71 6.14 -40.89
N SER A 398 -10.59 6.67 -40.06
CA SER A 398 -12.03 6.55 -40.17
C SER A 398 -12.63 7.92 -40.47
N LEU A 399 -13.58 7.94 -41.40
CA LEU A 399 -14.33 9.12 -41.82
C LEU A 399 -15.81 8.90 -41.56
N GLY A 400 -16.51 9.91 -41.02
CA GLY A 400 -17.94 9.84 -40.75
C GLY A 400 -18.68 11.14 -41.10
#